data_3b72c61f72d4bfcdff9ef704cb25302b
#
_entry.id   3b72c61f72d4bfcdff9ef704cb25302b
#
_cell.length_a   1.000
_cell.length_b   1.000
_cell.length_c   1.000
_cell.angle_alpha   90.00
_cell.angle_beta   90.00
_cell.angle_gamma   90.00
#
_symmetry.space_group_name_H-M   'P 1'
#
loop_
_entity.id
_entity.type
_entity.pdbx_description
1 polymer ?
#
loop_
_entity_poly.entity_id
_entity_poly.type
_entity_poly.pdbx_seq_one_letter_code
_entity_poly.pdbx_strand_id
1 'polypeptide(L)'
;MNQSGDLKFNLHQLLKTMVEKGASDMHITTGAPPMLRIDGAMVPLKLPPLGPVETKALCFSALSEEQKAQFEKSNELDLSFGIKGLSRFRSNIFTQRGAVAGAFRTIPFRVSTFDELGVPAIVSDFSNKPNGLVLITGPTGSGKSTTLAALIDKINTEQRLHIITIEDPIEFLHPHKLSIVNQREIGSDTEGFKHALRYVLRQDPDVVLIGEMRDLETIEAALTISETGHLVFATLHTNGAISSINRIVDAFPPHHQSQVRTKLSLVLQGVVSQQLIPRMGAPGRVLGVETMIPNAAIRNLIREDKVHQIYSQMQVGQEKNGMQTLNQSLYSLYSRRLISLEEAMTRAIELDEFKMMVEGRTTMASHHSRPPMGR
;
A
#
# COMPACT_ATOMS: atom_id res chain seq x y z
N MET A 1 -13.40 -38.11 30.94
CA MET A 1 -12.03 -38.45 30.54
C MET A 1 -11.41 -37.19 30.01
N ASN A 2 -10.60 -36.49 30.85
CA ASN A 2 -9.85 -35.31 30.49
C ASN A 2 -8.64 -35.74 29.63
N GLN A 3 -8.75 -35.59 28.34
CA GLN A 3 -7.58 -35.58 27.46
C GLN A 3 -7.28 -34.11 27.09
N SER A 4 -6.71 -33.35 28.02
CA SER A 4 -5.85 -32.24 27.68
C SER A 4 -4.60 -32.85 27.07
N GLY A 5 -4.56 -33.00 25.74
CA GLY A 5 -3.35 -33.39 25.05
C GLY A 5 -2.30 -32.33 25.32
N ASP A 6 -1.26 -32.68 26.09
CA ASP A 6 -0.10 -31.80 26.32
C ASP A 6 0.58 -31.55 24.97
N LEU A 7 0.19 -30.45 24.31
CA LEU A 7 0.89 -29.96 23.13
C LEU A 7 2.35 -29.68 23.54
N LYS A 8 3.29 -30.37 22.89
CA LYS A 8 4.73 -30.16 23.11
C LYS A 8 5.23 -28.78 22.62
N PHE A 9 4.33 -27.95 22.08
CA PHE A 9 4.59 -26.62 21.54
C PHE A 9 3.35 -25.72 21.70
N ASN A 10 3.56 -24.43 21.73
CA ASN A 10 2.49 -23.43 21.82
C ASN A 10 2.51 -22.50 20.59
N LEU A 11 1.47 -21.67 20.45
CA LEU A 11 1.34 -20.74 19.33
C LEU A 11 2.54 -19.78 19.24
N HIS A 12 3.07 -19.29 20.37
CA HIS A 12 4.21 -18.39 20.40
C HIS A 12 5.46 -19.05 19.74
N GLN A 13 5.73 -20.32 20.03
CA GLN A 13 6.84 -21.06 19.45
C GLN A 13 6.67 -21.27 17.94
N LEU A 14 5.43 -21.54 17.50
CA LEU A 14 5.12 -21.67 16.08
C LEU A 14 5.31 -20.36 15.34
N LEU A 15 4.82 -19.25 15.88
CA LEU A 15 4.99 -17.91 15.30
C LEU A 15 6.47 -17.47 15.30
N LYS A 16 7.22 -17.83 16.33
CA LYS A 16 8.68 -17.60 16.34
C LYS A 16 9.36 -18.37 15.20
N THR A 17 9.03 -19.64 15.02
CA THR A 17 9.55 -20.46 13.91
C THR A 17 9.15 -19.88 12.54
N MET A 18 7.94 -19.36 12.41
CA MET A 18 7.46 -18.67 11.21
C MET A 18 8.36 -17.48 10.85
N VAL A 19 8.66 -16.59 11.81
CA VAL A 19 9.51 -15.42 11.61
C VAL A 19 10.97 -15.84 11.31
N GLU A 20 11.53 -16.79 12.07
CA GLU A 20 12.92 -17.28 11.88
C GLU A 20 13.13 -17.92 10.50
N LYS A 21 12.10 -18.53 9.94
CA LYS A 21 12.13 -19.14 8.59
C LYS A 21 11.78 -18.16 7.46
N GLY A 22 11.50 -16.91 7.77
CA GLY A 22 11.08 -15.92 6.77
C GLY A 22 9.75 -16.25 6.07
N ALA A 23 8.87 -17.00 6.74
CA ALA A 23 7.57 -17.35 6.18
C ALA A 23 6.63 -16.13 6.21
N SER A 24 5.88 -15.93 5.13
CA SER A 24 4.86 -14.88 5.04
C SER A 24 3.60 -15.22 5.83
N ASP A 25 3.18 -16.49 5.77
CA ASP A 25 1.95 -16.97 6.41
C ASP A 25 2.19 -18.30 7.11
N MET A 26 1.41 -18.57 8.15
CA MET A 26 1.27 -19.87 8.81
C MET A 26 -0.20 -20.27 8.83
N HIS A 27 -0.45 -21.55 8.56
CA HIS A 27 -1.79 -22.12 8.60
C HIS A 27 -1.85 -23.25 9.63
N ILE A 28 -2.86 -23.18 10.50
CA ILE A 28 -3.18 -24.18 11.51
C ILE A 28 -4.55 -24.77 11.13
N THR A 29 -4.59 -26.06 10.84
CA THR A 29 -5.84 -26.75 10.48
C THR A 29 -5.81 -28.21 10.96
N THR A 30 -6.99 -28.78 11.18
CA THR A 30 -7.13 -30.18 11.61
C THR A 30 -6.70 -31.15 10.51
N GLY A 31 -6.02 -32.23 10.90
CA GLY A 31 -5.57 -33.30 9.99
C GLY A 31 -4.27 -33.00 9.25
N ALA A 32 -3.65 -31.86 9.49
CA ALA A 32 -2.35 -31.49 8.94
C ALA A 32 -1.41 -30.95 10.03
N PRO A 33 -0.08 -31.07 9.88
CA PRO A 33 0.85 -30.31 10.71
C PRO A 33 0.70 -28.81 10.43
N PRO A 34 1.16 -27.90 11.32
CA PRO A 34 1.23 -26.49 11.00
C PRO A 34 2.03 -26.27 9.71
N MET A 35 1.47 -25.49 8.78
CA MET A 35 2.02 -25.24 7.45
C MET A 35 2.54 -23.81 7.37
N LEU A 36 3.73 -23.60 6.83
CA LEU A 36 4.30 -22.29 6.55
C LEU A 36 4.23 -21.99 5.06
N ARG A 37 3.98 -20.75 4.70
CA ARG A 37 4.16 -20.26 3.32
C ARG A 37 5.53 -19.58 3.21
N ILE A 38 6.44 -20.22 2.49
CA ILE A 38 7.80 -19.73 2.24
C ILE A 38 7.97 -19.59 0.72
N ASP A 39 8.33 -18.42 0.25
CA ASP A 39 8.49 -18.11 -1.18
C ASP A 39 7.29 -18.55 -2.05
N GLY A 40 6.08 -18.40 -1.49
CA GLY A 40 4.82 -18.78 -2.14
C GLY A 40 4.43 -20.26 -1.98
N ALA A 41 5.35 -21.15 -1.60
CA ALA A 41 5.11 -22.58 -1.43
C ALA A 41 4.63 -22.93 -0.01
N MET A 42 3.74 -23.92 0.11
CA MET A 42 3.30 -24.44 1.39
C MET A 42 4.27 -25.53 1.90
N VAL A 43 4.92 -25.28 3.03
CA VAL A 43 5.93 -26.14 3.62
C VAL A 43 5.47 -26.63 4.99
N PRO A 44 5.33 -27.96 5.23
CA PRO A 44 4.93 -28.48 6.54
C PRO A 44 6.06 -28.33 7.56
N LEU A 45 5.69 -27.99 8.79
CA LEU A 45 6.61 -28.16 9.92
C LEU A 45 6.78 -29.64 10.25
N LYS A 46 7.95 -30.02 10.75
CA LYS A 46 8.23 -31.41 11.19
C LYS A 46 7.56 -31.68 12.54
N LEU A 47 6.22 -31.64 12.54
CA LEU A 47 5.34 -31.85 13.68
C LEU A 47 4.25 -32.85 13.28
N PRO A 48 3.59 -33.53 14.22
CA PRO A 48 2.44 -34.40 13.90
C PRO A 48 1.26 -33.59 13.38
N PRO A 49 0.34 -34.22 12.60
CA PRO A 49 -0.93 -33.62 12.26
C PRO A 49 -1.73 -33.24 13.52
N LEU A 50 -2.36 -32.07 13.50
CA LEU A 50 -3.14 -31.52 14.62
C LEU A 50 -4.56 -32.10 14.65
N GLY A 51 -5.07 -32.40 15.84
CA GLY A 51 -6.46 -32.72 16.09
C GLY A 51 -7.33 -31.46 16.31
N PRO A 52 -8.69 -31.64 16.35
CA PRO A 52 -9.61 -30.49 16.55
C PRO A 52 -9.42 -29.76 17.89
N VAL A 53 -9.07 -30.51 18.95
CA VAL A 53 -8.81 -29.93 20.28
C VAL A 53 -7.56 -29.09 20.26
N GLU A 54 -6.52 -29.56 19.58
CA GLU A 54 -5.21 -28.88 19.48
C GLU A 54 -5.31 -27.60 18.64
N THR A 55 -6.00 -27.65 17.50
CA THR A 55 -6.19 -26.45 16.66
C THR A 55 -6.99 -25.38 17.39
N LYS A 56 -8.06 -25.76 18.12
CA LYS A 56 -8.84 -24.84 18.95
C LYS A 56 -7.97 -24.22 20.06
N ALA A 57 -7.20 -25.04 20.78
CA ALA A 57 -6.35 -24.56 21.87
C ALA A 57 -5.27 -23.58 21.37
N LEU A 58 -4.62 -23.88 20.24
CA LEU A 58 -3.61 -22.98 19.63
C LEU A 58 -4.24 -21.67 19.18
N CYS A 59 -5.32 -21.70 18.39
CA CYS A 59 -5.96 -20.49 17.89
C CYS A 59 -6.55 -19.63 19.02
N PHE A 60 -7.19 -20.26 20.00
CA PHE A 60 -7.80 -19.56 21.14
C PHE A 60 -6.78 -18.96 22.11
N SER A 61 -5.54 -19.43 22.11
CA SER A 61 -4.47 -18.84 22.91
C SER A 61 -4.10 -17.39 22.46
N ALA A 62 -4.50 -16.99 21.25
CA ALA A 62 -4.31 -15.62 20.74
C ALA A 62 -5.50 -14.69 21.06
N LEU A 63 -6.62 -15.21 21.57
CA LEU A 63 -7.86 -14.48 21.77
C LEU A 63 -8.06 -14.03 23.23
N SER A 64 -8.55 -12.81 23.40
CA SER A 64 -9.17 -12.40 24.68
C SER A 64 -10.50 -13.13 24.92
N GLU A 65 -11.02 -13.07 26.15
CA GLU A 65 -12.32 -13.66 26.48
C GLU A 65 -13.47 -13.05 25.66
N GLU A 66 -13.41 -11.74 25.40
CA GLU A 66 -14.38 -11.04 24.55
C GLU A 66 -14.32 -11.52 23.10
N GLN A 67 -13.11 -11.68 22.58
CA GLN A 67 -12.87 -12.19 21.21
C GLN A 67 -13.30 -13.65 21.06
N LYS A 68 -13.12 -14.49 22.10
CA LYS A 68 -13.65 -15.86 22.12
C LYS A 68 -15.18 -15.86 22.07
N ALA A 69 -15.84 -15.00 22.86
CA ALA A 69 -17.30 -14.88 22.85
C ALA A 69 -17.82 -14.35 21.50
N GLN A 70 -17.08 -13.46 20.84
CA GLN A 70 -17.41 -12.97 19.49
C GLN A 70 -17.27 -14.11 18.46
N PHE A 71 -16.15 -14.84 18.49
CA PHE A 71 -15.91 -15.98 17.61
C PHE A 71 -16.99 -17.06 17.74
N GLU A 72 -17.42 -17.38 18.97
CA GLU A 72 -18.47 -18.38 19.20
C GLU A 72 -19.84 -18.00 18.61
N LYS A 73 -20.07 -16.71 18.32
CA LYS A 73 -21.29 -16.21 17.65
C LYS A 73 -21.18 -16.20 16.13
N SER A 74 -20.00 -15.85 15.59
CA SER A 74 -19.78 -15.62 14.15
C SER A 74 -19.11 -16.80 13.44
N ASN A 75 -18.42 -17.69 14.17
CA ASN A 75 -17.55 -18.75 13.65
C ASN A 75 -16.35 -18.26 12.84
N GLU A 76 -16.07 -16.96 12.85
CA GLU A 76 -14.91 -16.34 12.20
C GLU A 76 -14.55 -15.04 12.91
N LEU A 77 -13.26 -14.72 12.93
CA LEU A 77 -12.75 -13.52 13.57
C LEU A 77 -11.44 -13.10 12.92
N ASP A 78 -11.37 -11.84 12.47
CA ASP A 78 -10.13 -11.14 12.13
C ASP A 78 -9.58 -10.43 13.36
N LEU A 79 -8.27 -10.55 13.58
CA LEU A 79 -7.59 -9.86 14.66
C LEU A 79 -6.13 -9.59 14.33
N SER A 80 -5.57 -8.57 14.98
CA SER A 80 -4.13 -8.31 14.98
C SER A 80 -3.60 -8.36 16.40
N PHE A 81 -2.41 -8.94 16.60
CA PHE A 81 -1.74 -8.93 17.90
C PHE A 81 -0.22 -8.87 17.76
N GLY A 82 0.43 -8.28 18.75
CA GLY A 82 1.89 -8.18 18.81
C GLY A 82 2.49 -9.13 19.82
N ILE A 83 3.64 -9.72 19.48
CA ILE A 83 4.49 -10.45 20.42
C ILE A 83 5.75 -9.63 20.63
N LYS A 84 5.96 -9.18 21.88
CA LYS A 84 7.11 -8.34 22.23
C LYS A 84 8.43 -9.02 21.85
N GLY A 85 9.27 -8.31 21.11
CA GLY A 85 10.57 -8.81 20.66
C GLY A 85 10.52 -9.80 19.50
N LEU A 86 9.35 -10.07 18.92
CA LEU A 86 9.21 -10.98 17.80
C LEU A 86 8.62 -10.30 16.56
N SER A 87 7.31 -10.06 16.53
CA SER A 87 6.61 -9.41 15.41
C SER A 87 5.18 -9.06 15.80
N ARG A 88 4.48 -8.32 14.92
CA ARG A 88 3.03 -8.23 14.91
C ARG A 88 2.46 -9.21 13.89
N PHE A 89 1.29 -9.76 14.17
CA PHE A 89 0.63 -10.74 13.32
C PHE A 89 -0.80 -10.31 13.05
N ARG A 90 -1.22 -10.42 11.79
CA ARG A 90 -2.63 -10.41 11.40
C ARG A 90 -3.11 -11.83 11.31
N SER A 91 -4.26 -12.12 11.87
CA SER A 91 -4.78 -13.48 11.94
C SER A 91 -6.25 -13.49 11.59
N ASN A 92 -6.67 -14.52 10.86
CA ASN A 92 -8.06 -14.88 10.68
C ASN A 92 -8.26 -16.26 11.31
N ILE A 93 -9.15 -16.35 12.28
CA ILE A 93 -9.55 -17.61 12.91
C ILE A 93 -10.97 -17.92 12.45
N PHE A 94 -11.21 -19.15 11.99
CA PHE A 94 -12.47 -19.55 11.39
C PHE A 94 -12.81 -21.01 11.69
N THR A 95 -14.08 -21.36 11.54
CA THR A 95 -14.55 -22.73 11.66
C THR A 95 -14.62 -23.39 10.28
N GLN A 96 -14.05 -24.57 10.14
CA GLN A 96 -14.18 -25.42 8.96
C GLN A 96 -14.50 -26.87 9.35
N ARG A 97 -15.55 -27.49 8.74
CA ARG A 97 -15.97 -28.85 9.02
C ARG A 97 -16.13 -29.16 10.52
N GLY A 98 -16.64 -28.19 11.29
CA GLY A 98 -16.84 -28.29 12.73
C GLY A 98 -15.59 -28.17 13.60
N ALA A 99 -14.44 -27.88 13.03
CA ALA A 99 -13.18 -27.65 13.75
C ALA A 99 -12.65 -26.23 13.53
N VAL A 100 -11.94 -25.69 14.53
CA VAL A 100 -11.30 -24.38 14.45
C VAL A 100 -10.03 -24.49 13.62
N ALA A 101 -9.82 -23.52 12.74
CA ALA A 101 -8.62 -23.31 11.96
C ALA A 101 -8.15 -21.86 12.07
N GLY A 102 -6.89 -21.58 11.73
CA GLY A 102 -6.35 -20.21 11.75
C GLY A 102 -5.30 -20.00 10.67
N ALA A 103 -5.33 -18.80 10.11
CA ALA A 103 -4.30 -18.27 9.22
C ALA A 103 -3.63 -17.08 9.91
N PHE A 104 -2.31 -17.08 9.95
CA PHE A 104 -1.50 -16.06 10.62
C PHE A 104 -0.53 -15.47 9.61
N ARG A 105 -0.50 -14.16 9.46
CA ARG A 105 0.41 -13.42 8.58
C ARG A 105 1.34 -12.55 9.41
N THR A 106 2.64 -12.57 9.10
CA THR A 106 3.62 -11.68 9.74
C THR A 106 3.49 -10.27 9.18
N ILE A 107 3.41 -9.28 10.06
CA ILE A 107 3.50 -7.85 9.70
C ILE A 107 4.97 -7.43 9.86
N PRO A 108 5.66 -7.02 8.79
CA PRO A 108 7.09 -6.71 8.85
C PRO A 108 7.38 -5.46 9.67
N PHE A 109 8.48 -5.48 10.43
CA PHE A 109 9.05 -4.30 11.09
C PHE A 109 9.99 -3.51 10.17
N ARG A 110 10.61 -4.20 9.20
CA ARG A 110 11.55 -3.56 8.30
C ARG A 110 10.81 -2.79 7.22
N VAL A 111 11.01 -1.50 7.19
CA VAL A 111 10.59 -0.63 6.10
C VAL A 111 11.70 -0.59 5.06
N SER A 112 11.34 -0.82 3.78
CA SER A 112 12.28 -0.71 2.66
C SER A 112 12.58 0.76 2.33
N THR A 113 13.79 1.03 1.89
CA THR A 113 14.19 2.38 1.42
C THR A 113 13.58 2.70 0.05
N PHE A 114 13.52 3.98 -0.34
CA PHE A 114 13.04 4.38 -1.67
C PHE A 114 13.85 3.75 -2.80
N ASP A 115 15.16 3.60 -2.63
CA ASP A 115 16.04 2.98 -3.63
C ASP A 115 15.74 1.48 -3.80
N GLU A 116 15.52 0.76 -2.69
CA GLU A 116 15.10 -0.66 -2.73
C GLU A 116 13.75 -0.83 -3.42
N LEU A 117 12.84 0.14 -3.26
CA LEU A 117 11.51 0.11 -3.86
C LEU A 117 11.51 0.51 -5.34
N GLY A 118 12.56 1.16 -5.83
CA GLY A 118 12.61 1.70 -7.18
C GLY A 118 11.63 2.86 -7.41
N VAL A 119 11.25 3.55 -6.35
CA VAL A 119 10.35 4.70 -6.39
C VAL A 119 11.14 5.93 -6.86
N PRO A 120 10.60 6.75 -7.79
CA PRO A 120 11.27 7.99 -8.22
C PRO A 120 11.63 8.91 -7.04
N ALA A 121 12.81 9.53 -7.09
CA ALA A 121 13.32 10.39 -6.02
C ALA A 121 12.33 11.48 -5.59
N ILE A 122 11.58 12.05 -6.56
CA ILE A 122 10.56 13.07 -6.30
C ILE A 122 9.48 12.65 -5.31
N VAL A 123 9.21 11.34 -5.20
CA VAL A 123 8.22 10.83 -4.24
C VAL A 123 8.72 11.00 -2.81
N SER A 124 10.02 10.88 -2.59
CA SER A 124 10.60 11.12 -1.26
C SER A 124 10.45 12.58 -0.81
N ASP A 125 10.36 13.54 -1.76
CA ASP A 125 10.21 14.98 -1.45
C ASP A 125 8.82 15.32 -0.89
N PHE A 126 7.84 14.44 -1.05
CA PHE A 126 6.53 14.61 -0.40
C PHE A 126 6.63 14.58 1.12
N SER A 127 7.64 13.91 1.69
CA SER A 127 7.91 13.93 3.12
C SER A 127 8.28 15.32 3.66
N ASN A 128 8.75 16.23 2.80
CA ASN A 128 9.20 17.58 3.17
C ASN A 128 8.10 18.64 2.95
N LYS A 129 6.90 18.25 2.52
CA LYS A 129 5.80 19.20 2.35
C LYS A 129 5.28 19.65 3.70
N PRO A 130 5.04 20.95 3.90
CA PRO A 130 4.53 21.44 5.18
C PRO A 130 3.08 21.05 5.42
N ASN A 131 2.28 20.92 4.36
CA ASN A 131 0.86 20.57 4.41
C ASN A 131 0.36 20.13 3.04
N GLY A 132 -0.89 19.69 3.00
CA GLY A 132 -1.61 19.33 1.79
C GLY A 132 -1.87 17.84 1.68
N LEU A 133 -2.41 17.40 0.54
CA LEU A 133 -2.83 16.02 0.28
C LEU A 133 -1.89 15.36 -0.73
N VAL A 134 -1.34 14.21 -0.37
CA VAL A 134 -0.58 13.31 -1.25
C VAL A 134 -1.32 12.01 -1.40
N LEU A 135 -1.57 11.59 -2.64
CA LEU A 135 -2.29 10.37 -2.95
C LEU A 135 -1.33 9.30 -3.48
N ILE A 136 -1.36 8.13 -2.84
CA ILE A 136 -0.68 6.92 -3.35
C ILE A 136 -1.77 5.98 -3.85
N THR A 137 -1.80 5.69 -5.14
CA THR A 137 -2.92 4.99 -5.78
C THR A 137 -2.46 3.77 -6.56
N GLY A 138 -3.41 2.93 -6.98
CA GLY A 138 -3.15 1.70 -7.73
C GLY A 138 -3.96 0.52 -7.22
N PRO A 139 -3.99 -0.60 -7.94
CA PRO A 139 -4.74 -1.80 -7.55
C PRO A 139 -4.21 -2.41 -6.25
N THR A 140 -4.97 -3.33 -5.68
CA THR A 140 -4.51 -4.13 -4.53
C THR A 140 -3.21 -4.86 -4.87
N GLY A 141 -2.23 -4.81 -3.97
CA GLY A 141 -0.92 -5.43 -4.17
C GLY A 141 0.04 -4.64 -5.07
N SER A 142 -0.25 -3.37 -5.39
CA SER A 142 0.64 -2.50 -6.19
C SER A 142 1.79 -1.86 -5.39
N GLY A 143 1.88 -2.10 -4.08
CA GLY A 143 2.94 -1.56 -3.23
C GLY A 143 2.62 -0.23 -2.54
N LYS A 144 1.34 0.21 -2.51
CA LYS A 144 0.92 1.46 -1.87
C LYS A 144 1.36 1.57 -0.42
N SER A 145 1.00 0.58 0.40
CA SER A 145 1.34 0.55 1.84
C SER A 145 2.85 0.55 2.07
N THR A 146 3.61 -0.12 1.21
CA THR A 146 5.08 -0.16 1.29
C THR A 146 5.69 1.23 1.01
N THR A 147 5.19 1.95 0.00
CA THR A 147 5.64 3.31 -0.32
C THR A 147 5.24 4.30 0.78
N LEU A 148 4.02 4.18 1.31
CA LEU A 148 3.57 4.99 2.45
C LEU A 148 4.42 4.73 3.69
N ALA A 149 4.74 3.47 3.98
CA ALA A 149 5.62 3.13 5.10
C ALA A 149 6.99 3.80 4.95
N ALA A 150 7.58 3.80 3.74
CA ALA A 150 8.84 4.48 3.47
C ALA A 150 8.74 6.02 3.68
N LEU A 151 7.62 6.64 3.27
CA LEU A 151 7.36 8.07 3.50
C LEU A 151 7.26 8.39 5.00
N ILE A 152 6.46 7.62 5.73
CA ILE A 152 6.29 7.76 7.19
C ILE A 152 7.62 7.52 7.91
N ASP A 153 8.37 6.48 7.53
CA ASP A 153 9.65 6.18 8.15
C ASP A 153 10.70 7.27 7.92
N LYS A 154 10.71 7.88 6.73
CA LYS A 154 11.56 9.03 6.41
C LYS A 154 11.21 10.23 7.30
N ILE A 155 9.94 10.62 7.38
CA ILE A 155 9.48 11.71 8.27
C ILE A 155 9.88 11.42 9.71
N ASN A 156 9.57 10.22 10.19
CA ASN A 156 9.87 9.77 11.55
C ASN A 156 11.37 9.79 11.89
N THR A 157 12.22 9.58 10.88
CA THR A 157 13.68 9.56 11.04
C THR A 157 14.30 10.95 10.98
N GLU A 158 13.75 11.86 10.15
CA GLU A 158 14.38 13.15 9.82
C GLU A 158 13.72 14.35 10.52
N GLN A 159 12.47 14.23 10.99
CA GLN A 159 11.67 15.35 11.50
C GLN A 159 11.13 15.08 12.91
N ARG A 160 10.83 16.15 13.65
CA ARG A 160 10.28 16.10 15.02
C ARG A 160 8.80 16.46 14.99
N LEU A 161 7.96 15.52 14.55
CA LEU A 161 6.55 15.72 14.28
C LEU A 161 5.68 14.70 15.03
N HIS A 162 4.40 15.00 15.14
CA HIS A 162 3.40 14.03 15.57
C HIS A 162 2.71 13.42 14.35
N ILE A 163 2.91 12.13 14.14
CA ILE A 163 2.35 11.36 13.03
C ILE A 163 1.22 10.50 13.57
N ILE A 164 0.05 10.60 12.96
CA ILE A 164 -1.09 9.73 13.27
C ILE A 164 -1.43 8.91 12.03
N THR A 165 -1.53 7.59 12.18
CA THR A 165 -2.03 6.72 11.12
C THR A 165 -3.38 6.11 11.51
N ILE A 166 -4.27 5.96 10.53
CA ILE A 166 -5.57 5.31 10.67
C ILE A 166 -5.65 4.27 9.56
N GLU A 167 -5.63 2.99 9.92
CA GLU A 167 -5.39 1.89 8.97
C GLU A 167 -6.38 0.74 9.21
N ASP A 168 -6.65 -0.06 8.14
CA ASP A 168 -7.54 -1.24 8.19
C ASP A 168 -6.95 -2.39 7.35
N PRO A 169 -6.10 -3.23 7.97
CA PRO A 169 -5.40 -3.06 9.24
C PRO A 169 -4.04 -2.34 9.09
N ILE A 170 -3.30 -2.22 10.19
CA ILE A 170 -1.90 -1.73 10.17
C ILE A 170 -1.02 -2.72 9.40
N GLU A 171 -0.36 -2.22 8.34
CA GLU A 171 0.49 -3.03 7.43
C GLU A 171 1.99 -2.98 7.81
N PHE A 172 2.45 -1.91 8.47
CA PHE A 172 3.82 -1.72 8.93
C PHE A 172 3.84 -1.09 10.31
N LEU A 173 4.78 -1.52 11.17
CA LEU A 173 4.96 -0.90 12.48
C LEU A 173 6.07 0.14 12.44
N HIS A 174 5.77 1.31 12.96
CA HIS A 174 6.70 2.42 13.08
C HIS A 174 7.08 2.67 14.54
N PRO A 175 8.30 2.33 14.98
CA PRO A 175 8.77 2.74 16.30
C PRO A 175 8.91 4.27 16.35
N HIS A 176 8.74 4.87 17.52
CA HIS A 176 9.07 6.28 17.71
C HIS A 176 10.58 6.48 17.46
N LYS A 177 10.93 7.48 16.63
CA LYS A 177 12.30 7.91 16.37
C LYS A 177 12.47 9.38 16.77
N LEU A 178 12.66 10.29 15.79
CA LEU A 178 12.58 11.72 16.07
C LEU A 178 11.15 12.21 16.24
N SER A 179 10.22 11.60 15.51
CA SER A 179 8.79 11.87 15.62
C SER A 179 8.10 10.93 16.62
N ILE A 180 6.91 11.32 17.07
CA ILE A 180 5.96 10.43 17.75
C ILE A 180 5.03 9.86 16.69
N VAL A 181 4.87 8.53 16.65
CA VAL A 181 3.97 7.85 15.70
C VAL A 181 2.89 7.13 16.47
N ASN A 182 1.65 7.56 16.32
CA ASN A 182 0.47 6.92 16.88
C ASN A 182 -0.30 6.22 15.74
N GLN A 183 -0.28 4.89 15.74
CA GLN A 183 -0.97 4.06 14.75
C GLN A 183 -2.27 3.54 15.35
N ARG A 184 -3.39 3.76 14.64
CA ARG A 184 -4.73 3.35 15.06
C ARG A 184 -5.32 2.39 14.05
N GLU A 185 -5.66 1.18 14.50
CA GLU A 185 -6.27 0.13 13.68
C GLU A 185 -7.80 0.16 13.83
N ILE A 186 -8.49 0.09 12.70
CA ILE A 186 -9.95 -0.04 12.67
C ILE A 186 -10.36 -1.36 13.33
N GLY A 187 -11.41 -1.29 14.14
CA GLY A 187 -11.92 -2.45 14.88
C GLY A 187 -11.21 -2.75 16.21
N SER A 188 -9.91 -2.37 16.31
CA SER A 188 -9.15 -2.55 17.56
C SER A 188 -9.03 -1.26 18.37
N ASP A 189 -8.65 -0.14 17.72
CA ASP A 189 -8.35 1.12 18.37
C ASP A 189 -9.41 2.20 18.10
N THR A 190 -10.24 1.99 17.09
CA THR A 190 -11.33 2.88 16.67
C THR A 190 -12.40 2.12 15.90
N GLU A 191 -13.64 2.59 15.97
CA GLU A 191 -14.80 1.95 15.32
C GLU A 191 -14.77 2.00 13.79
N GLY A 192 -14.08 3.00 13.20
CA GLY A 192 -14.02 3.20 11.76
C GLY A 192 -13.29 4.48 11.37
N PHE A 193 -13.01 4.63 10.07
CA PHE A 193 -12.32 5.81 9.54
C PHE A 193 -13.05 7.11 9.90
N LYS A 194 -14.35 7.20 9.67
CA LYS A 194 -15.18 8.36 9.98
C LYS A 194 -15.07 8.78 11.46
N HIS A 195 -15.13 7.79 12.36
CA HIS A 195 -15.02 8.04 13.80
C HIS A 195 -13.62 8.57 14.15
N ALA A 196 -12.56 7.90 13.69
CA ALA A 196 -11.19 8.31 13.96
C ALA A 196 -10.90 9.72 13.42
N LEU A 197 -11.27 10.00 12.16
CA LEU A 197 -11.00 11.29 11.49
C LEU A 197 -11.74 12.47 12.14
N ARG A 198 -12.92 12.24 12.71
CA ARG A 198 -13.66 13.28 13.45
C ARG A 198 -12.86 13.85 14.63
N TYR A 199 -12.01 13.03 15.24
CA TYR A 199 -11.26 13.43 16.42
C TYR A 199 -9.79 13.74 16.15
N VAL A 200 -9.26 13.39 14.97
CA VAL A 200 -7.82 13.48 14.68
C VAL A 200 -7.28 14.90 14.86
N LEU A 201 -8.02 15.93 14.44
CA LEU A 201 -7.62 17.34 14.59
C LEU A 201 -7.50 17.81 16.06
N ARG A 202 -8.05 17.05 17.02
CA ARG A 202 -7.93 17.34 18.45
C ARG A 202 -6.77 16.58 19.09
N GLN A 203 -6.03 15.80 18.31
CA GLN A 203 -4.91 14.98 18.76
C GLN A 203 -3.56 15.65 18.43
N ASP A 204 -3.57 16.92 18.01
CA ASP A 204 -2.39 17.71 17.65
C ASP A 204 -1.47 17.02 16.62
N PRO A 205 -1.99 16.56 15.46
CA PRO A 205 -1.19 15.94 14.43
C PRO A 205 -0.47 16.97 13.57
N ASP A 206 0.73 16.67 13.10
CA ASP A 206 1.37 17.36 11.97
C ASP A 206 1.14 16.59 10.67
N VAL A 207 1.18 15.26 10.77
CA VAL A 207 1.05 14.33 9.64
C VAL A 207 -0.04 13.31 9.92
N VAL A 208 -0.95 13.12 8.97
CA VAL A 208 -2.01 12.12 9.04
C VAL A 208 -1.91 11.16 7.87
N LEU A 209 -1.84 9.84 8.15
CA LEU A 209 -1.99 8.81 7.14
C LEU A 209 -3.38 8.19 7.23
N ILE A 210 -4.10 8.20 6.11
CA ILE A 210 -5.41 7.57 5.96
C ILE A 210 -5.22 6.35 5.07
N GLY A 211 -5.34 5.16 5.64
CA GLY A 211 -5.07 3.89 4.96
C GLY A 211 -5.83 3.76 3.64
N GLU A 212 -7.11 4.12 3.63
CA GLU A 212 -7.92 4.12 2.40
C GLU A 212 -9.09 5.12 2.46
N MET A 213 -9.34 5.83 1.35
CA MET A 213 -10.51 6.70 1.17
C MET A 213 -11.55 6.00 0.30
N ARG A 214 -12.56 5.36 0.91
CA ARG A 214 -13.62 4.62 0.19
C ARG A 214 -14.90 5.42 -0.01
N ASP A 215 -15.25 6.26 0.92
CA ASP A 215 -16.52 6.94 1.04
C ASP A 215 -16.39 8.47 1.08
N LEU A 216 -17.52 9.15 0.92
CA LEU A 216 -17.62 10.60 0.93
C LEU A 216 -17.04 11.22 2.19
N GLU A 217 -17.39 10.67 3.34
CA GLU A 217 -17.01 11.23 4.64
C GLU A 217 -15.49 11.17 4.87
N THR A 218 -14.85 10.08 4.47
CA THR A 218 -13.38 9.92 4.57
C THR A 218 -12.67 10.89 3.63
N ILE A 219 -13.18 11.06 2.40
CA ILE A 219 -12.62 12.01 1.41
C ILE A 219 -12.79 13.45 1.91
N GLU A 220 -13.96 13.82 2.40
CA GLU A 220 -14.24 15.15 2.95
C GLU A 220 -13.33 15.49 4.13
N ALA A 221 -13.13 14.53 5.03
CA ALA A 221 -12.23 14.68 6.17
C ALA A 221 -10.77 14.88 5.70
N ALA A 222 -10.29 14.08 4.74
CA ALA A 222 -8.94 14.23 4.19
C ALA A 222 -8.70 15.62 3.58
N LEU A 223 -9.66 16.12 2.80
CA LEU A 223 -9.61 17.47 2.24
C LEU A 223 -9.59 18.54 3.33
N THR A 224 -10.43 18.40 4.35
CA THR A 224 -10.53 19.36 5.46
C THR A 224 -9.25 19.39 6.29
N ILE A 225 -8.68 18.23 6.64
CA ILE A 225 -7.44 18.13 7.39
C ILE A 225 -6.29 18.76 6.59
N SER A 226 -6.24 18.52 5.28
CA SER A 226 -5.24 19.12 4.39
C SER A 226 -5.38 20.64 4.26
N GLU A 227 -6.62 21.16 4.27
CA GLU A 227 -6.92 22.59 4.17
C GLU A 227 -6.56 23.32 5.48
N THR A 228 -6.64 22.65 6.61
CA THR A 228 -6.31 23.21 7.95
C THR A 228 -4.82 23.19 8.28
N GLY A 229 -3.96 22.88 7.32
CA GLY A 229 -2.51 23.04 7.47
C GLY A 229 -1.73 21.77 7.79
N HIS A 230 -2.35 20.59 7.73
CA HIS A 230 -1.70 19.31 8.02
C HIS A 230 -1.26 18.60 6.74
N LEU A 231 -0.20 17.80 6.81
CA LEU A 231 0.22 16.92 5.72
C LEU A 231 -0.55 15.60 5.78
N VAL A 232 -1.30 15.32 4.73
CA VAL A 232 -2.13 14.12 4.64
C VAL A 232 -1.61 13.20 3.54
N PHE A 233 -1.35 11.94 3.90
CA PHE A 233 -1.14 10.85 2.97
C PHE A 233 -2.38 9.96 2.95
N ALA A 234 -2.86 9.60 1.75
CA ALA A 234 -4.02 8.74 1.63
C ALA A 234 -3.92 7.81 0.43
N THR A 235 -4.69 6.69 0.44
CA THR A 235 -4.75 5.79 -0.71
C THR A 235 -6.11 5.78 -1.39
N LEU A 236 -6.06 5.48 -2.70
CA LEU A 236 -7.20 5.14 -3.55
C LEU A 236 -6.86 3.90 -4.41
N HIS A 237 -7.87 3.20 -4.88
CA HIS A 237 -7.73 2.07 -5.80
C HIS A 237 -7.83 2.45 -7.29
N THR A 238 -7.56 3.69 -7.61
CA THR A 238 -7.57 4.22 -8.98
C THR A 238 -6.26 3.95 -9.72
N ASN A 239 -6.32 3.83 -11.05
CA ASN A 239 -5.19 3.48 -11.92
C ASN A 239 -4.65 4.72 -12.66
N GLY A 240 -4.39 5.82 -11.97
CA GLY A 240 -3.83 7.03 -12.55
C GLY A 240 -4.22 8.31 -11.84
N ALA A 241 -3.54 9.40 -12.14
CA ALA A 241 -3.77 10.70 -11.50
C ALA A 241 -5.13 11.30 -11.88
N ILE A 242 -5.50 11.24 -13.16
CA ILE A 242 -6.78 11.77 -13.66
C ILE A 242 -7.95 11.03 -13.01
N SER A 243 -7.91 9.69 -13.02
CA SER A 243 -8.96 8.87 -12.41
C SER A 243 -9.06 9.09 -10.89
N SER A 244 -7.95 9.42 -10.23
CA SER A 244 -7.94 9.75 -8.81
C SER A 244 -8.64 11.08 -8.51
N ILE A 245 -8.39 12.10 -9.33
CA ILE A 245 -9.08 13.40 -9.22
C ILE A 245 -10.58 13.21 -9.43
N ASN A 246 -10.98 12.52 -10.51
CA ASN A 246 -12.39 12.24 -10.80
C ASN A 246 -13.04 11.46 -9.65
N ARG A 247 -12.41 10.42 -9.15
CA ARG A 247 -12.93 9.61 -8.03
C ARG A 247 -13.22 10.44 -6.78
N ILE A 248 -12.36 11.42 -6.47
CA ILE A 248 -12.57 12.33 -5.34
C ILE A 248 -13.77 13.25 -5.62
N VAL A 249 -13.84 13.85 -6.80
CA VAL A 249 -14.90 14.79 -7.14
C VAL A 249 -16.26 14.08 -7.24
N ASP A 250 -16.31 12.91 -7.89
CA ASP A 250 -17.52 12.13 -8.13
C ASP A 250 -18.12 11.52 -6.85
N ALA A 251 -17.36 11.46 -5.77
CA ALA A 251 -17.90 11.06 -4.47
C ALA A 251 -18.91 12.07 -3.90
N PHE A 252 -18.89 13.32 -4.36
CA PHE A 252 -19.76 14.39 -3.88
C PHE A 252 -20.97 14.61 -4.77
N PRO A 253 -22.10 15.07 -4.17
CA PRO A 253 -23.26 15.47 -4.94
C PRO A 253 -22.91 16.56 -5.97
N PRO A 254 -23.58 16.60 -7.16
CA PRO A 254 -23.22 17.51 -8.26
C PRO A 254 -23.10 18.98 -7.86
N HIS A 255 -23.95 19.45 -6.96
CA HIS A 255 -23.94 20.85 -6.50
C HIS A 255 -22.74 21.20 -5.60
N HIS A 256 -22.04 20.23 -5.04
CA HIS A 256 -20.82 20.43 -4.25
C HIS A 256 -19.53 20.24 -5.06
N GLN A 257 -19.59 19.60 -6.22
CA GLN A 257 -18.38 19.22 -6.98
C GLN A 257 -17.50 20.39 -7.37
N SER A 258 -18.07 21.55 -7.73
CA SER A 258 -17.28 22.74 -8.06
C SER A 258 -16.46 23.25 -6.86
N GLN A 259 -17.03 23.23 -5.67
CA GLN A 259 -16.33 23.59 -4.44
C GLN A 259 -15.23 22.57 -4.12
N VAL A 260 -15.50 21.28 -4.32
CA VAL A 260 -14.52 20.19 -4.12
C VAL A 260 -13.33 20.34 -5.08
N ARG A 261 -13.58 20.62 -6.38
CA ARG A 261 -12.50 20.89 -7.35
C ARG A 261 -11.63 22.07 -6.90
N THR A 262 -12.25 23.11 -6.40
CA THR A 262 -11.53 24.29 -5.89
C THR A 262 -10.64 23.90 -4.72
N LYS A 263 -11.18 23.23 -3.69
CA LYS A 263 -10.42 22.75 -2.53
C LYS A 263 -9.29 21.81 -2.96
N LEU A 264 -9.60 20.79 -3.74
CA LEU A 264 -8.61 19.82 -4.22
C LEU A 264 -7.48 20.50 -4.98
N SER A 265 -7.80 21.48 -5.85
CA SER A 265 -6.77 22.24 -6.59
C SER A 265 -5.79 22.99 -5.70
N LEU A 266 -6.21 23.37 -4.49
CA LEU A 266 -5.37 24.10 -3.53
C LEU A 266 -4.51 23.13 -2.69
N VAL A 267 -5.13 22.06 -2.19
CA VAL A 267 -4.47 21.18 -1.22
C VAL A 267 -3.66 20.04 -1.84
N LEU A 268 -3.96 19.63 -3.10
CA LEU A 268 -3.26 18.51 -3.72
C LEU A 268 -1.78 18.83 -3.97
N GLN A 269 -0.89 18.02 -3.40
CA GLN A 269 0.57 18.12 -3.56
C GLN A 269 1.14 17.10 -4.54
N GLY A 270 0.50 15.95 -4.69
CA GLY A 270 0.93 14.94 -5.64
C GLY A 270 0.00 13.74 -5.71
N VAL A 271 0.08 13.03 -6.84
CA VAL A 271 -0.52 11.72 -7.03
C VAL A 271 0.55 10.78 -7.56
N VAL A 272 0.73 9.64 -6.89
CA VAL A 272 1.65 8.57 -7.29
C VAL A 272 0.81 7.32 -7.55
N SER A 273 0.65 6.94 -8.80
CA SER A 273 -0.07 5.73 -9.18
C SER A 273 0.91 4.60 -9.50
N GLN A 274 0.72 3.45 -8.86
CA GLN A 274 1.67 2.35 -8.82
C GLN A 274 1.12 1.06 -9.40
N GLN A 275 1.96 0.33 -10.14
CA GLN A 275 1.70 -1.03 -10.59
C GLN A 275 2.96 -1.88 -10.42
N LEU A 276 2.84 -3.07 -9.82
CA LEU A 276 3.93 -4.04 -9.77
C LEU A 276 3.86 -4.96 -11.00
N ILE A 277 4.93 -5.00 -11.77
CA ILE A 277 5.04 -5.70 -13.05
C ILE A 277 6.01 -6.87 -12.89
N PRO A 278 5.69 -8.08 -13.35
CA PRO A 278 6.62 -9.21 -13.34
C PRO A 278 7.93 -8.87 -14.03
N ARG A 279 9.04 -9.23 -13.39
CA ARG A 279 10.37 -8.96 -13.94
C ARG A 279 10.72 -9.97 -15.03
N MET A 280 11.28 -9.49 -16.14
CA MET A 280 11.78 -10.35 -17.21
C MET A 280 13.11 -10.98 -16.83
N GLY A 281 13.22 -12.31 -17.00
CA GLY A 281 14.49 -13.04 -16.82
C GLY A 281 14.98 -13.20 -15.39
N ALA A 282 14.21 -12.78 -14.38
CA ALA A 282 14.54 -12.94 -12.96
C ALA A 282 13.26 -13.02 -12.12
N PRO A 283 13.28 -13.67 -10.95
CA PRO A 283 12.16 -13.65 -10.04
C PRO A 283 11.90 -12.23 -9.48
N GLY A 284 10.67 -11.99 -9.03
CA GLY A 284 10.26 -10.72 -8.43
C GLY A 284 9.52 -9.80 -9.40
N ARG A 285 9.32 -8.56 -8.96
CA ARG A 285 8.53 -7.53 -9.66
C ARG A 285 9.32 -6.23 -9.71
N VAL A 286 8.99 -5.38 -10.68
CA VAL A 286 9.48 -3.99 -10.79
C VAL A 286 8.31 -3.03 -10.72
N LEU A 287 8.57 -1.81 -10.29
CA LEU A 287 7.56 -0.79 -10.10
C LEU A 287 7.38 0.01 -11.40
N GLY A 288 6.18 -0.08 -12.01
CA GLY A 288 5.68 0.90 -12.95
C GLY A 288 4.97 2.01 -12.19
N VAL A 289 5.31 3.27 -12.46
CA VAL A 289 4.81 4.40 -11.69
C VAL A 289 4.44 5.58 -12.56
N GLU A 290 3.27 6.16 -12.27
CA GLU A 290 2.87 7.47 -12.77
C GLU A 290 2.96 8.47 -11.63
N THR A 291 3.56 9.64 -11.88
CA THR A 291 3.72 10.70 -10.88
C THR A 291 3.23 12.02 -11.44
N MET A 292 2.25 12.61 -10.76
CA MET A 292 1.72 13.94 -11.07
C MET A 292 2.01 14.90 -9.91
N ILE A 293 2.60 16.06 -10.24
CA ILE A 293 2.84 17.15 -9.28
C ILE A 293 2.06 18.36 -9.75
N PRO A 294 1.02 18.79 -9.03
CA PRO A 294 0.19 19.90 -9.47
C PRO A 294 0.94 21.24 -9.49
N ASN A 295 1.32 21.66 -10.68
CA ASN A 295 1.77 23.02 -10.95
C ASN A 295 0.57 23.96 -11.15
N ALA A 296 0.82 25.26 -11.37
CA ALA A 296 -0.26 26.25 -11.56
C ALA A 296 -1.22 25.91 -12.70
N ALA A 297 -0.72 25.32 -13.81
CA ALA A 297 -1.54 24.90 -14.93
C ALA A 297 -2.48 23.73 -14.54
N ILE A 298 -1.94 22.68 -13.92
CA ILE A 298 -2.71 21.52 -13.47
C ILE A 298 -3.76 21.94 -12.42
N ARG A 299 -3.40 22.80 -11.46
CA ARG A 299 -4.34 23.35 -10.48
C ARG A 299 -5.50 24.07 -11.13
N ASN A 300 -5.24 24.83 -12.20
CA ASN A 300 -6.28 25.50 -12.97
C ASN A 300 -7.17 24.50 -13.73
N LEU A 301 -6.58 23.47 -14.36
CA LEU A 301 -7.33 22.42 -15.06
C LEU A 301 -8.27 21.65 -14.12
N ILE A 302 -7.85 21.40 -12.88
CA ILE A 302 -8.70 20.76 -11.85
C ILE A 302 -9.90 21.68 -11.53
N ARG A 303 -9.69 22.98 -11.29
CA ARG A 303 -10.77 23.94 -10.98
C ARG A 303 -11.79 24.07 -12.09
N GLU A 304 -11.30 24.10 -13.35
CA GLU A 304 -12.14 24.33 -14.53
C GLU A 304 -12.78 23.06 -15.09
N ASP A 305 -12.66 21.90 -14.40
CA ASP A 305 -13.16 20.61 -14.87
C ASP A 305 -12.56 20.13 -16.21
N LYS A 306 -11.30 20.51 -16.47
CA LYS A 306 -10.57 20.16 -17.68
C LYS A 306 -9.50 19.11 -17.40
N VAL A 307 -9.80 18.14 -16.49
CA VAL A 307 -8.84 17.13 -16.02
C VAL A 307 -8.28 16.25 -17.14
N HIS A 308 -9.03 16.08 -18.26
CA HIS A 308 -8.56 15.35 -19.44
C HIS A 308 -7.31 15.97 -20.09
N GLN A 309 -7.04 17.26 -19.87
CA GLN A 309 -5.84 17.93 -20.39
C GLN A 309 -4.60 17.75 -19.50
N ILE A 310 -4.76 17.18 -18.31
CA ILE A 310 -3.66 16.98 -17.35
C ILE A 310 -2.59 16.04 -17.92
N TYR A 311 -2.99 15.00 -18.67
CA TYR A 311 -2.06 14.04 -19.28
C TYR A 311 -0.98 14.75 -20.11
N SER A 312 -1.38 15.68 -20.98
CA SER A 312 -0.44 16.45 -21.80
C SER A 312 0.50 17.33 -20.96
N GLN A 313 0.02 17.86 -19.82
CA GLN A 313 0.89 18.60 -18.90
C GLN A 313 1.92 17.69 -18.20
N MET A 314 1.56 16.45 -17.92
CA MET A 314 2.47 15.49 -17.32
C MET A 314 3.56 15.04 -18.31
N GLN A 315 3.23 14.86 -19.59
CA GLN A 315 4.18 14.50 -20.64
C GLN A 315 5.34 15.48 -20.76
N VAL A 316 5.07 16.78 -20.68
CA VAL A 316 6.09 17.85 -20.77
C VAL A 316 6.69 18.25 -19.42
N GLY A 317 6.15 17.76 -18.32
CA GLY A 317 6.56 18.10 -16.96
C GLY A 317 7.73 17.28 -16.39
N GLN A 318 8.23 16.31 -17.15
CA GLN A 318 9.25 15.37 -16.68
C GLN A 318 10.54 16.07 -16.27
N GLU A 319 11.10 16.91 -17.13
CA GLU A 319 12.39 17.55 -16.88
C GLU A 319 12.34 18.62 -15.77
N LYS A 320 11.23 19.36 -15.68
CA LYS A 320 11.13 20.52 -14.77
C LYS A 320 10.62 20.14 -13.37
N ASN A 321 9.73 19.18 -13.28
CA ASN A 321 8.99 18.91 -12.04
C ASN A 321 9.04 17.44 -11.58
N GLY A 322 9.78 16.57 -12.26
CA GLY A 322 9.85 15.13 -11.97
C GLY A 322 8.54 14.38 -12.21
N MET A 323 7.60 14.97 -12.98
CA MET A 323 6.38 14.27 -13.40
C MET A 323 6.71 13.18 -14.40
N GLN A 324 5.91 12.10 -14.38
CA GLN A 324 6.10 10.95 -15.26
C GLN A 324 4.76 10.32 -15.57
N THR A 325 4.46 10.07 -16.84
CA THR A 325 3.32 9.25 -17.23
C THR A 325 3.62 7.77 -17.05
N LEU A 326 2.57 6.93 -16.95
CA LEU A 326 2.79 5.48 -16.88
C LEU A 326 3.50 4.96 -18.15
N ASN A 327 3.15 5.48 -19.33
CA ASN A 327 3.81 5.10 -20.58
C ASN A 327 5.32 5.38 -20.58
N GLN A 328 5.73 6.53 -20.06
CA GLN A 328 7.15 6.88 -19.90
C GLN A 328 7.87 5.92 -18.94
N SER A 329 7.21 5.58 -17.82
CA SER A 329 7.72 4.58 -16.87
C SER A 329 7.89 3.22 -17.52
N LEU A 330 6.85 2.72 -18.21
CA LEU A 330 6.87 1.44 -18.91
C LEU A 330 7.96 1.39 -20.00
N TYR A 331 8.10 2.47 -20.77
CA TYR A 331 9.15 2.59 -21.79
C TYR A 331 10.54 2.53 -21.15
N SER A 332 10.77 3.21 -20.04
CA SER A 332 12.04 3.15 -19.30
C SER A 332 12.35 1.72 -18.82
N LEU A 333 11.37 1.03 -18.24
CA LEU A 333 11.51 -0.34 -17.77
C LEU A 333 11.79 -1.32 -18.93
N TYR A 334 11.06 -1.20 -20.03
CA TYR A 334 11.29 -1.97 -21.26
C TYR A 334 12.68 -1.72 -21.85
N SER A 335 13.08 -0.46 -21.97
CA SER A 335 14.38 -0.06 -22.50
C SER A 335 15.55 -0.62 -21.68
N ARG A 336 15.37 -0.76 -20.37
CA ARG A 336 16.33 -1.38 -19.46
C ARG A 336 16.22 -2.91 -19.41
N ARG A 337 15.37 -3.52 -20.22
CA ARG A 337 15.10 -4.96 -20.29
C ARG A 337 14.62 -5.56 -18.96
N LEU A 338 13.91 -4.77 -18.16
CA LEU A 338 13.35 -5.22 -16.88
C LEU A 338 11.97 -5.86 -17.05
N ILE A 339 11.23 -5.48 -18.11
CA ILE A 339 9.93 -6.07 -18.50
C ILE A 339 9.92 -6.39 -19.99
N SER A 340 9.03 -7.29 -20.41
CA SER A 340 8.84 -7.60 -21.83
C SER A 340 8.03 -6.50 -22.53
N LEU A 341 8.09 -6.46 -23.87
CA LEU A 341 7.26 -5.57 -24.67
C LEU A 341 5.77 -5.87 -24.47
N GLU A 342 5.41 -7.14 -24.42
CA GLU A 342 4.04 -7.60 -24.20
C GLU A 342 3.48 -7.09 -22.86
N GLU A 343 4.24 -7.23 -21.76
CA GLU A 343 3.88 -6.72 -20.45
C GLU A 343 3.70 -5.19 -20.44
N ALA A 344 4.59 -4.47 -21.14
CA ALA A 344 4.50 -3.03 -21.26
C ALA A 344 3.26 -2.58 -22.06
N MET A 345 3.00 -3.21 -23.21
CA MET A 345 1.86 -2.90 -24.07
C MET A 345 0.51 -3.20 -23.39
N THR A 346 0.42 -4.28 -22.61
CA THR A 346 -0.80 -4.65 -21.88
C THR A 346 -1.17 -3.61 -20.81
N ARG A 347 -0.19 -2.87 -20.30
CA ARG A 347 -0.39 -1.90 -19.21
C ARG A 347 -0.37 -0.45 -19.67
N ALA A 348 0.03 -0.20 -20.91
CA ALA A 348 0.05 1.15 -21.48
C ALA A 348 -1.35 1.78 -21.45
N ILE A 349 -1.47 3.02 -20.99
CA ILE A 349 -2.72 3.78 -20.98
C ILE A 349 -3.02 4.26 -22.40
N GLU A 350 -2.04 4.89 -23.05
CA GLU A 350 -2.11 5.37 -24.43
C GLU A 350 -1.24 4.47 -25.31
N LEU A 351 -1.85 3.40 -25.86
CA LEU A 351 -1.13 2.34 -26.57
C LEU A 351 -0.40 2.86 -27.81
N ASP A 352 -1.01 3.77 -28.57
CA ASP A 352 -0.42 4.31 -29.79
C ASP A 352 0.77 5.22 -29.48
N GLU A 353 0.71 6.02 -28.42
CA GLU A 353 1.84 6.78 -27.89
C GLU A 353 2.99 5.84 -27.52
N PHE A 354 2.68 4.77 -26.77
CA PHE A 354 3.69 3.81 -26.34
C PHE A 354 4.38 3.13 -27.55
N LYS A 355 3.63 2.73 -28.57
CA LYS A 355 4.18 2.18 -29.82
C LYS A 355 5.14 3.16 -30.49
N MET A 356 4.74 4.44 -30.65
CA MET A 356 5.62 5.47 -31.22
C MET A 356 6.92 5.65 -30.42
N MET A 357 6.86 5.58 -29.07
CA MET A 357 8.07 5.63 -28.24
C MET A 357 9.02 4.45 -28.51
N VAL A 358 8.48 3.25 -28.73
CA VAL A 358 9.27 2.05 -29.04
C VAL A 358 9.85 2.13 -30.45
N GLU A 359 9.06 2.53 -31.45
CA GLU A 359 9.47 2.64 -32.87
C GLU A 359 10.52 3.72 -33.09
N GLY A 360 10.38 4.88 -32.43
CA GLY A 360 11.36 5.98 -32.49
C GLY A 360 12.76 5.54 -32.06
N ARG A 361 12.89 4.59 -31.14
CA ARG A 361 14.17 4.01 -30.75
C ARG A 361 14.72 3.05 -31.84
N THR A 362 13.85 2.32 -32.53
CA THR A 362 14.24 1.42 -33.57
C THR A 362 14.86 2.17 -34.77
N THR A 363 14.31 3.33 -35.12
CA THR A 363 14.84 4.21 -36.18
C THR A 363 16.20 4.81 -35.82
N MET A 364 16.43 5.22 -34.59
CA MET A 364 17.74 5.73 -34.14
C MET A 364 18.81 4.64 -34.10
N ALA A 365 18.48 3.41 -33.70
CA ALA A 365 19.41 2.28 -33.68
C ALA A 365 19.82 1.84 -35.10
N SER A 366 18.91 1.93 -36.07
CA SER A 366 19.20 1.56 -37.45
C SER A 366 20.07 2.57 -38.19
N HIS A 367 20.12 3.83 -37.76
CA HIS A 367 21.00 4.83 -38.36
C HIS A 367 22.46 4.77 -37.87
N HIS A 368 22.74 4.11 -36.76
CA HIS A 368 24.10 3.92 -36.24
C HIS A 368 24.83 2.68 -36.80
N SER A 369 24.19 1.83 -37.60
CA SER A 369 24.74 0.56 -38.14
C SER A 369 25.10 0.58 -39.62
N ARG A 370 25.19 1.76 -40.28
CA ARG A 370 25.77 1.83 -41.61
C ARG A 370 27.30 1.97 -41.54
N PRO A 371 28.08 0.99 -41.98
CA PRO A 371 29.52 1.15 -42.12
C PRO A 371 29.82 2.20 -43.21
N PRO A 372 30.90 2.97 -43.09
CA PRO A 372 31.30 3.91 -44.15
C PRO A 372 31.63 3.13 -45.41
N MET A 373 30.92 3.43 -46.53
CA MET A 373 31.31 2.98 -47.83
C MET A 373 32.68 3.58 -48.18
N GLY A 374 33.71 2.71 -48.25
CA GLY A 374 35.04 3.07 -48.71
C GLY A 374 35.01 3.56 -50.16
N ARG A 375 35.78 4.59 -50.37
CA ARG A 375 36.31 4.99 -51.69
C ARG A 375 37.63 4.31 -51.93
#